data_3fa89ba7e3937403b62d3696f26ca903
#
_entry.id   3fa89ba7e3937403b62d3696f26ca903
#
_cell.length_a   1.000
_cell.length_b   1.000
_cell.length_c   1.000
_cell.angle_alpha   90.00
_cell.angle_beta   90.00
_cell.angle_gamma   90.00
#
_symmetry.space_group_name_H-M   'P 1'
#
loop_
_entity.id
_entity.type
_entity.pdbx_description
1 polymer ?
#
loop_
_entity_poly.entity_id
_entity_poly.type
_entity_poly.pdbx_seq_one_letter_code
_entity_poly.pdbx_strand_id
1 'polypeptide(L)'
;MFDLELIDARLRGHQRALVCIDGPAGAGKTTLAEELLALRANAVVIHMDDLYDGWVNALDDRLTGRLVTQIRDPFVAGLPIEYLRYDWHAGAFTERVSVPVSDLLIVEGVASAQRAMREVAALSIFIDVDPAVGRQRVVERDGNASAEHIDAWQTQERTHFESDRTRESVTLTLHS
;
A
#
# COMPACT_ATOMS: atom_id res chain seq x y z
N MET A 1 -0.21 4.60 -18.35
CA MET A 1 0.47 5.78 -17.78
C MET A 1 -0.56 6.48 -16.92
N PHE A 2 -0.26 6.69 -15.64
CA PHE A 2 -1.18 7.33 -14.70
C PHE A 2 -1.19 8.85 -14.90
N ASP A 3 -2.32 9.49 -14.58
CA ASP A 3 -2.46 10.95 -14.65
C ASP A 3 -1.87 11.59 -13.38
N LEU A 4 -0.56 11.84 -13.40
CA LEU A 4 0.16 12.44 -12.27
C LEU A 4 -0.25 13.90 -12.03
N GLU A 5 -0.70 14.63 -13.06
CA GLU A 5 -1.15 16.02 -12.89
C GLU A 5 -2.44 16.07 -12.08
N LEU A 6 -3.36 15.14 -12.31
CA LEU A 6 -4.59 15.00 -11.53
C LEU A 6 -4.25 14.68 -10.05
N ILE A 7 -3.31 13.76 -9.82
CA ILE A 7 -2.91 13.37 -8.47
C ILE A 7 -2.23 14.54 -7.75
N ASP A 8 -1.26 15.21 -8.40
CA ASP A 8 -0.60 16.38 -7.84
C ASP A 8 -1.60 17.50 -7.50
N ALA A 9 -2.56 17.76 -8.41
CA ALA A 9 -3.59 18.77 -8.18
C ALA A 9 -4.41 18.48 -6.90
N ARG A 10 -4.68 17.21 -6.59
CA ARG A 10 -5.39 16.80 -5.36
C ARG A 10 -4.54 16.93 -4.09
N LEU A 11 -3.21 16.89 -4.23
CA LEU A 11 -2.28 17.05 -3.12
C LEU A 11 -1.90 18.51 -2.87
N ARG A 12 -2.29 19.43 -3.75
CA ARG A 12 -2.03 20.88 -3.56
C ARG A 12 -2.76 21.39 -2.32
N GLY A 13 -2.05 22.19 -1.53
CA GLY A 13 -2.57 22.76 -0.29
C GLY A 13 -2.31 21.92 0.96
N HIS A 14 -1.91 20.65 0.81
CA HIS A 14 -1.44 19.87 1.94
C HIS A 14 0.05 20.11 2.18
N GLN A 15 0.40 20.67 3.34
CA GLN A 15 1.80 20.81 3.75
C GLN A 15 2.41 19.44 4.01
N ARG A 16 1.61 18.52 4.59
CA ARG A 16 1.91 17.11 4.75
C ARG A 16 0.75 16.29 4.24
N ALA A 17 1.04 15.26 3.46
CA ALA A 17 0.04 14.38 2.87
C ALA A 17 0.39 12.91 3.10
N LEU A 18 -0.62 12.11 3.47
CA LEU A 18 -0.60 10.67 3.39
C LEU A 18 -1.34 10.25 2.12
N VAL A 19 -0.69 9.47 1.29
CA VAL A 19 -1.28 8.84 0.10
C VAL A 19 -1.28 7.33 0.29
N CYS A 20 -2.43 6.70 0.16
CA CYS A 20 -2.56 5.26 0.15
C CYS A 20 -2.80 4.78 -1.29
N ILE A 21 -2.00 3.82 -1.78
CA ILE A 21 -2.14 3.23 -3.11
C ILE A 21 -2.46 1.76 -2.95
N ASP A 22 -3.71 1.39 -3.18
CA ASP A 22 -4.24 0.06 -2.99
C ASP A 22 -4.67 -0.57 -4.32
N GLY A 23 -5.02 -1.82 -4.29
CA GLY A 23 -5.45 -2.58 -5.46
C GLY A 23 -4.80 -3.95 -5.49
N PRO A 24 -5.27 -4.86 -6.36
CA PRO A 24 -4.80 -6.23 -6.38
C PRO A 24 -3.33 -6.36 -6.78
N ALA A 25 -2.75 -7.53 -6.50
CA ALA A 25 -1.39 -7.86 -6.92
C ALA A 25 -1.25 -7.71 -8.45
N GLY A 26 -0.13 -7.13 -8.91
CA GLY A 26 0.12 -6.86 -10.34
C GLY A 26 -0.60 -5.63 -10.91
N ALA A 27 -1.29 -4.83 -10.09
CA ALA A 27 -1.99 -3.62 -10.55
C ALA A 27 -1.07 -2.41 -10.87
N GLY A 28 0.22 -2.46 -10.54
CA GLY A 28 1.15 -1.36 -10.82
C GLY A 28 1.26 -0.32 -9.70
N LYS A 29 0.91 -0.68 -8.46
CA LYS A 29 0.96 0.20 -7.29
C LYS A 29 2.36 0.76 -7.04
N THR A 30 3.37 -0.10 -7.06
CA THR A 30 4.77 0.29 -6.86
C THR A 30 5.25 1.26 -7.94
N THR A 31 4.86 1.03 -9.21
CA THR A 31 5.20 1.96 -10.31
C THR A 31 4.60 3.34 -10.06
N LEU A 32 3.32 3.42 -9.66
CA LEU A 32 2.72 4.71 -9.33
C LEU A 32 3.39 5.36 -8.11
N ALA A 33 3.74 4.59 -7.09
CA ALA A 33 4.43 5.11 -5.91
C ALA A 33 5.79 5.73 -6.27
N GLU A 34 6.57 5.07 -7.12
CA GLU A 34 7.85 5.57 -7.64
C GLU A 34 7.67 6.87 -8.44
N GLU A 35 6.65 6.95 -9.29
CA GLU A 35 6.33 8.17 -10.03
C GLU A 35 5.95 9.33 -9.08
N LEU A 36 5.20 9.04 -8.00
CA LEU A 36 4.80 10.05 -7.03
C LEU A 36 5.95 10.53 -6.12
N LEU A 37 6.98 9.72 -5.89
CA LEU A 37 8.19 10.14 -5.17
C LEU A 37 8.84 11.37 -5.81
N ALA A 38 8.76 11.51 -7.13
CA ALA A 38 9.32 12.64 -7.86
C ALA A 38 8.57 13.97 -7.63
N LEU A 39 7.37 13.93 -7.06
CA LEU A 39 6.55 15.14 -6.86
C LEU A 39 7.03 16.02 -5.71
N ARG A 40 7.73 15.47 -4.72
CA ARG A 40 8.23 16.20 -3.56
C ARG A 40 9.59 15.70 -3.11
N ALA A 41 10.49 16.63 -2.82
CA ALA A 41 11.86 16.31 -2.42
C ALA A 41 11.94 15.50 -1.10
N ASN A 42 10.97 15.69 -0.20
CA ASN A 42 10.88 14.97 1.08
C ASN A 42 9.72 13.99 1.07
N ALA A 43 9.64 13.14 0.02
CA ALA A 43 8.68 12.06 -0.10
C ALA A 43 9.29 10.73 0.32
N VAL A 44 8.50 9.87 0.94
CA VAL A 44 8.90 8.53 1.39
C VAL A 44 7.81 7.53 1.03
N VAL A 45 8.23 6.31 0.65
CA VAL A 45 7.33 5.16 0.43
C VAL A 45 7.53 4.14 1.54
N ILE A 46 6.42 3.60 2.04
CA ILE A 46 6.35 2.39 2.86
C ILE A 46 5.60 1.33 2.05
N HIS A 47 6.23 0.19 1.87
CA HIS A 47 5.65 -0.96 1.18
C HIS A 47 4.91 -1.86 2.17
N MET A 48 3.69 -2.25 1.83
CA MET A 48 2.90 -3.16 2.66
C MET A 48 3.55 -4.54 2.81
N ASP A 49 4.40 -4.92 1.85
CA ASP A 49 5.18 -6.17 1.90
C ASP A 49 6.12 -6.22 3.11
N ASP A 50 6.53 -5.08 3.65
CA ASP A 50 7.28 -4.96 4.91
C ASP A 50 6.43 -5.30 6.13
N LEU A 51 5.10 -5.21 6.03
CA LEU A 51 4.18 -5.25 7.16
C LEU A 51 3.32 -6.53 7.23
N TYR A 52 3.27 -7.32 6.16
CA TYR A 52 2.56 -8.60 6.19
C TYR A 52 3.26 -9.61 7.11
N ASP A 53 2.49 -10.49 7.73
CA ASP A 53 2.98 -11.60 8.56
C ASP A 53 2.88 -12.91 7.75
N GLY A 54 3.67 -13.00 6.68
CA GLY A 54 3.66 -14.12 5.74
C GLY A 54 2.49 -14.10 4.75
N TRP A 55 2.20 -15.25 4.17
CA TRP A 55 1.18 -15.42 3.12
C TRP A 55 -0.21 -15.73 3.67
N VAL A 56 -0.29 -16.35 4.85
CA VAL A 56 -1.55 -16.85 5.43
C VAL A 56 -2.10 -15.85 6.43
N ASN A 57 -3.35 -15.43 6.24
CA ASN A 57 -4.01 -14.42 7.08
C ASN A 57 -3.25 -13.08 7.16
N ALA A 58 -2.55 -12.72 6.08
CA ALA A 58 -1.75 -11.52 6.02
C ALA A 58 -2.58 -10.23 6.17
N LEU A 59 -3.86 -10.26 5.77
CA LEU A 59 -4.77 -9.12 5.73
C LEU A 59 -5.76 -9.12 6.91
N ASP A 60 -5.31 -9.55 8.08
CA ASP A 60 -6.11 -9.63 9.30
C ASP A 60 -6.02 -8.36 10.18
N ASP A 61 -6.70 -8.38 11.33
CA ASP A 61 -6.72 -7.26 12.29
C ASP A 61 -5.33 -6.92 12.85
N ARG A 62 -4.37 -7.86 12.83
CA ARG A 62 -2.99 -7.59 13.26
C ARG A 62 -2.28 -6.66 12.28
N LEU A 63 -2.54 -6.80 10.98
CA LEU A 63 -2.06 -5.85 9.97
C LEU A 63 -2.64 -4.46 10.22
N THR A 64 -3.96 -4.38 10.45
CA THR A 64 -4.62 -3.11 10.79
C THR A 64 -3.98 -2.48 12.04
N GLY A 65 -3.72 -3.27 13.07
CA GLY A 65 -3.04 -2.82 14.28
C GLY A 65 -1.66 -2.24 14.01
N ARG A 66 -0.83 -2.91 13.19
CA ARG A 66 0.50 -2.41 12.78
C ARG A 66 0.40 -1.10 11.99
N LEU A 67 -0.48 -1.03 11.01
CA LEU A 67 -0.70 0.20 10.23
C LEU A 67 -1.10 1.38 11.11
N VAL A 68 -2.05 1.16 12.02
CA VAL A 68 -2.54 2.21 12.92
C VAL A 68 -1.43 2.67 13.86
N THR A 69 -0.83 1.75 14.60
CA THR A 69 0.08 2.13 15.70
C THR A 69 1.47 2.52 15.23
N GLN A 70 1.96 1.92 14.14
CA GLN A 70 3.34 2.14 13.69
C GLN A 70 3.44 3.16 12.56
N ILE A 71 2.38 3.36 11.77
CA ILE A 71 2.42 4.24 10.58
C ILE A 71 1.49 5.45 10.75
N ARG A 72 0.17 5.20 10.90
CA ARG A 72 -0.85 6.25 10.91
C ARG A 72 -0.69 7.22 12.07
N ASP A 73 -0.64 6.71 13.28
CA ASP A 73 -0.65 7.54 14.48
C ASP A 73 0.63 8.39 14.61
N PRO A 74 1.85 7.87 14.36
CA PRO A 74 3.05 8.70 14.27
C PRO A 74 2.97 9.75 13.16
N PHE A 75 2.47 9.38 11.97
CA PHE A 75 2.29 10.34 10.88
C PHE A 75 1.37 11.49 11.30
N VAL A 76 0.20 11.19 11.86
CA VAL A 76 -0.77 12.20 12.32
C VAL A 76 -0.15 13.08 13.41
N ALA A 77 0.61 12.49 14.33
CA ALA A 77 1.29 13.23 15.39
C ALA A 77 2.51 14.07 14.91
N GLY A 78 2.93 13.95 13.65
CA GLY A 78 4.12 14.65 13.16
C GLY A 78 5.43 14.11 13.70
N LEU A 79 5.45 12.83 14.06
CA LEU A 79 6.60 12.13 14.61
C LEU A 79 7.27 11.26 13.54
N PRO A 80 8.56 10.91 13.71
CA PRO A 80 9.18 9.85 12.93
C PRO A 80 8.40 8.53 13.05
N ILE A 81 8.36 7.77 11.97
CA ILE A 81 7.72 6.47 11.93
C ILE A 81 8.75 5.39 12.21
N GLU A 82 8.44 4.48 13.11
CA GLU A 82 9.25 3.31 13.37
C GLU A 82 8.39 2.05 13.26
N TYR A 83 8.84 1.09 12.44
CA TYR A 83 8.17 -0.18 12.30
C TYR A 83 9.17 -1.34 12.17
N LEU A 84 8.69 -2.56 12.37
CA LEU A 84 9.47 -3.77 12.12
C LEU A 84 9.14 -4.28 10.72
N ARG A 85 10.19 -4.52 9.93
CA ARG A 85 10.10 -5.11 8.59
C ARG A 85 10.04 -6.62 8.70
N TYR A 86 9.13 -7.22 7.95
CA TYR A 86 9.05 -8.66 7.80
C TYR A 86 10.12 -9.18 6.85
N ASP A 87 10.90 -10.13 7.33
CA ASP A 87 11.88 -10.85 6.53
C ASP A 87 11.23 -12.13 5.97
N TRP A 88 10.96 -12.14 4.68
CA TRP A 88 10.31 -13.25 3.98
C TRP A 88 11.13 -14.55 3.97
N HIS A 89 12.47 -14.47 4.12
CA HIS A 89 13.33 -15.64 4.23
C HIS A 89 13.34 -16.20 5.65
N ALA A 90 13.37 -15.32 6.63
CA ALA A 90 13.35 -15.72 8.04
C ALA A 90 11.93 -16.07 8.53
N GLY A 91 10.89 -15.63 7.82
CA GLY A 91 9.50 -15.78 8.23
C GLY A 91 9.14 -15.03 9.51
N ALA A 92 9.77 -13.88 9.75
CA ALA A 92 9.61 -13.12 10.99
C ALA A 92 9.90 -11.63 10.80
N PHE A 93 9.42 -10.81 11.73
CA PHE A 93 9.79 -9.40 11.81
C PHE A 93 11.16 -9.25 12.48
N THR A 94 12.18 -8.82 11.72
CA THR A 94 13.58 -8.83 12.16
C THR A 94 14.24 -7.46 12.17
N GLU A 95 13.94 -6.59 11.22
CA GLU A 95 14.60 -5.31 11.04
C GLU A 95 13.73 -4.15 11.55
N ARG A 96 14.33 -3.25 12.33
CA ARG A 96 13.71 -1.98 12.71
C ARG A 96 13.99 -0.94 11.62
N VAL A 97 12.95 -0.43 11.00
CA VAL A 97 13.01 0.64 10.02
C VAL A 97 12.59 1.94 10.69
N SER A 98 13.37 3.01 10.46
CA SER A 98 13.04 4.37 10.91
C SER A 98 12.88 5.27 9.70
N VAL A 99 11.71 5.92 9.61
CA VAL A 99 11.35 6.84 8.53
C VAL A 99 11.23 8.25 9.13
N PRO A 100 12.01 9.22 8.64
CA PRO A 100 11.93 10.58 9.15
C PRO A 100 10.58 11.22 8.83
N VAL A 101 10.27 12.32 9.50
CA VAL A 101 9.08 13.13 9.16
C VAL A 101 9.19 13.59 7.72
N SER A 102 8.14 13.32 6.94
CA SER A 102 8.10 13.61 5.50
C SER A 102 6.92 14.51 5.14
N ASP A 103 7.04 15.23 4.02
CA ASP A 103 5.97 16.08 3.48
C ASP A 103 4.95 15.24 2.69
N LEU A 104 5.42 14.13 2.13
CA LEU A 104 4.60 13.15 1.43
C LEU A 104 4.97 11.74 1.92
N LEU A 105 4.04 11.11 2.61
CA LEU A 105 4.12 9.69 2.94
C LEU A 105 3.23 8.91 1.98
N ILE A 106 3.81 7.97 1.26
CA ILE A 106 3.09 7.04 0.40
C ILE A 106 3.11 5.67 1.08
N VAL A 107 1.95 5.07 1.28
CA VAL A 107 1.83 3.67 1.72
C VAL A 107 1.20 2.90 0.56
N GLU A 108 1.94 1.94 0.01
CA GLU A 108 1.48 1.20 -1.16
C GLU A 108 1.46 -0.31 -0.91
N GLY A 109 0.46 -0.97 -1.47
CA GLY A 109 0.25 -2.42 -1.41
C GLY A 109 -1.19 -2.76 -1.06
N VAL A 110 -1.51 -4.06 -1.09
CA VAL A 110 -2.85 -4.56 -0.76
C VAL A 110 -3.21 -4.18 0.68
N ALA A 111 -4.41 -3.66 0.88
CA ALA A 111 -4.92 -3.15 2.17
C ALA A 111 -4.24 -1.87 2.69
N SER A 112 -3.46 -1.16 1.87
CA SER A 112 -2.89 0.13 2.27
C SER A 112 -3.97 1.21 2.45
N ALA A 113 -5.06 1.15 1.67
CA ALA A 113 -6.18 2.07 1.77
C ALA A 113 -7.36 1.49 2.55
N GLN A 114 -7.13 0.61 3.52
CA GLN A 114 -8.19 0.16 4.41
C GLN A 114 -8.77 1.33 5.21
N ARG A 115 -9.99 1.15 5.74
CA ARG A 115 -10.76 2.21 6.40
C ARG A 115 -9.95 3.05 7.37
N ALA A 116 -9.18 2.42 8.27
CA ALA A 116 -8.39 3.11 9.27
C ALA A 116 -7.36 4.08 8.68
N MET A 117 -6.85 3.80 7.48
CA MET A 117 -5.89 4.66 6.77
C MET A 117 -6.62 5.74 5.97
N ARG A 118 -7.75 5.40 5.32
CA ARG A 118 -8.55 6.39 4.56
C ARG A 118 -9.04 7.55 5.42
N GLU A 119 -9.31 7.32 6.71
CA GLU A 119 -9.79 8.35 7.64
C GLU A 119 -8.81 9.53 7.80
N VAL A 120 -7.52 9.33 7.53
CA VAL A 120 -6.47 10.33 7.68
C VAL A 120 -5.71 10.63 6.37
N ALA A 121 -5.93 9.85 5.34
CA ALA A 121 -5.27 10.02 4.05
C ALA A 121 -5.77 11.29 3.34
N ALA A 122 -4.84 12.09 2.82
CA ALA A 122 -5.17 13.20 1.91
C ALA A 122 -5.69 12.66 0.57
N LEU A 123 -5.21 11.48 0.17
CA LEU A 123 -5.65 10.80 -1.05
C LEU A 123 -5.55 9.29 -0.86
N SER A 124 -6.61 8.58 -1.17
CA SER A 124 -6.64 7.13 -1.28
C SER A 124 -6.96 6.73 -2.71
N ILE A 125 -6.10 5.88 -3.28
CA ILE A 125 -6.14 5.45 -4.68
C ILE A 125 -6.35 3.94 -4.71
N PHE A 126 -7.28 3.49 -5.54
CA PHE A 126 -7.40 2.08 -5.90
C PHE A 126 -7.03 1.89 -7.36
N ILE A 127 -6.05 1.03 -7.65
CA ILE A 127 -5.70 0.68 -9.02
C ILE A 127 -6.39 -0.62 -9.38
N ASP A 128 -7.36 -0.53 -10.28
CA ASP A 128 -8.09 -1.68 -10.77
C ASP A 128 -7.34 -2.36 -11.91
N VAL A 129 -7.32 -3.69 -11.89
CA VAL A 129 -6.73 -4.52 -12.93
C VAL A 129 -7.55 -5.79 -13.09
N ASP A 130 -7.64 -6.30 -14.31
CA ASP A 130 -8.23 -7.63 -14.53
C ASP A 130 -7.43 -8.69 -13.74
N PRO A 131 -8.08 -9.57 -12.96
CA PRO A 131 -7.39 -10.55 -12.11
C PRO A 131 -6.43 -11.47 -12.88
N ALA A 132 -6.76 -11.85 -14.11
CA ALA A 132 -5.89 -12.68 -14.95
C ALA A 132 -4.65 -11.91 -15.40
N VAL A 133 -4.81 -10.63 -15.74
CA VAL A 133 -3.71 -9.74 -16.12
C VAL A 133 -2.81 -9.49 -14.90
N GLY A 134 -3.38 -9.20 -13.74
CA GLY A 134 -2.62 -9.02 -12.50
C GLY A 134 -1.81 -10.27 -12.16
N ARG A 135 -2.44 -11.45 -12.20
CA ARG A 135 -1.78 -12.74 -11.99
C ARG A 135 -0.62 -12.98 -12.96
N GLN A 136 -0.85 -12.74 -14.25
CA GLN A 136 0.19 -12.90 -15.27
C GLN A 136 1.42 -12.02 -14.95
N ARG A 137 1.21 -10.74 -14.64
CA ARG A 137 2.29 -9.80 -14.31
C ARG A 137 3.09 -10.24 -13.08
N VAL A 138 2.44 -10.78 -12.04
CA VAL A 138 3.12 -11.30 -10.86
C VAL A 138 3.98 -12.51 -11.21
N VAL A 139 3.45 -13.48 -11.97
CA VAL A 139 4.21 -14.67 -12.39
C VAL A 139 5.40 -14.29 -13.29
N GLU A 140 5.23 -13.33 -14.19
CA GLU A 140 6.33 -12.84 -15.04
C GLU A 140 7.44 -12.15 -14.23
N ARG A 141 7.08 -11.40 -13.17
CA ARG A 141 8.04 -10.70 -12.30
C ARG A 141 8.77 -11.65 -11.34
N ASP A 142 8.03 -12.53 -10.66
CA ASP A 142 8.51 -13.28 -9.50
C ASP A 142 8.78 -14.77 -9.82
N GLY A 143 8.39 -15.21 -11.01
CA GLY A 143 8.56 -16.60 -11.46
C GLY A 143 7.50 -17.56 -10.96
N ASN A 144 7.61 -18.84 -11.36
CA ASN A 144 6.60 -19.87 -11.06
C ASN A 144 6.49 -20.25 -9.57
N ALA A 145 7.51 -19.96 -8.76
CA ALA A 145 7.43 -20.20 -7.31
C ALA A 145 6.32 -19.38 -6.64
N SER A 146 6.04 -18.18 -7.18
CA SER A 146 4.96 -17.33 -6.69
C SER A 146 3.57 -17.83 -7.10
N ALA A 147 3.49 -18.64 -8.16
CA ALA A 147 2.20 -19.14 -8.67
C ALA A 147 1.45 -20.00 -7.66
N GLU A 148 2.17 -20.70 -6.77
CA GLU A 148 1.55 -21.53 -5.72
C GLU A 148 0.81 -20.70 -4.67
N HIS A 149 1.26 -19.47 -4.43
CA HIS A 149 0.69 -18.59 -3.41
C HIS A 149 -0.30 -17.56 -3.99
N ILE A 150 -0.15 -17.20 -5.27
CA ILE A 150 -0.89 -16.08 -5.85
C ILE A 150 -2.42 -16.33 -5.89
N ASP A 151 -2.88 -17.53 -6.13
CA ASP A 151 -4.31 -17.84 -6.20
C ASP A 151 -4.98 -17.74 -4.80
N ALA A 152 -4.26 -18.19 -3.76
CA ALA A 152 -4.69 -18.01 -2.38
C ALA A 152 -4.64 -16.55 -1.96
N TRP A 153 -3.60 -15.81 -2.38
CA TRP A 153 -3.47 -14.37 -2.16
C TRP A 153 -4.60 -13.59 -2.81
N GLN A 154 -4.90 -13.83 -4.10
CA GLN A 154 -6.02 -13.18 -4.79
C GLN A 154 -7.38 -13.45 -4.11
N THR A 155 -7.53 -14.59 -3.45
CA THR A 155 -8.73 -14.87 -2.67
C THR A 155 -8.78 -14.03 -1.40
N GLN A 156 -7.66 -13.87 -0.69
CA GLN A 156 -7.59 -13.03 0.52
C GLN A 156 -7.81 -11.55 0.17
N GLU A 157 -7.13 -11.02 -0.87
CA GLU A 157 -7.29 -9.62 -1.26
C GLU A 157 -8.72 -9.29 -1.69
N ARG A 158 -9.38 -10.18 -2.46
CA ARG A 158 -10.78 -10.00 -2.83
C ARG A 158 -11.69 -9.96 -1.60
N THR A 159 -11.53 -10.90 -0.67
CA THR A 159 -12.30 -10.94 0.59
C THR A 159 -12.08 -9.65 1.39
N HIS A 160 -10.83 -9.18 1.48
CA HIS A 160 -10.51 -7.93 2.15
C HIS A 160 -11.20 -6.73 1.48
N PHE A 161 -11.06 -6.57 0.17
CA PHE A 161 -11.66 -5.46 -0.57
C PHE A 161 -13.19 -5.41 -0.46
N GLU A 162 -13.85 -6.58 -0.48
CA GLU A 162 -15.29 -6.69 -0.31
C GLU A 162 -15.72 -6.31 1.12
N SER A 163 -15.04 -6.83 2.14
CA SER A 163 -15.39 -6.58 3.56
C SER A 163 -15.12 -5.13 3.98
N ASP A 164 -14.00 -4.55 3.55
CA ASP A 164 -13.62 -3.16 3.84
C ASP A 164 -14.29 -2.15 2.89
N ARG A 165 -14.92 -2.63 1.79
CA ARG A 165 -15.48 -1.81 0.71
C ARG A 165 -14.45 -0.83 0.17
N THR A 166 -13.20 -1.28 0.03
CA THR A 166 -12.07 -0.41 -0.32
C THR A 166 -12.32 0.30 -1.63
N ARG A 167 -12.68 -0.44 -2.70
CA ARG A 167 -12.87 0.09 -4.05
C ARG A 167 -13.90 1.22 -4.12
N GLU A 168 -15.02 1.10 -3.40
CA GLU A 168 -16.10 2.08 -3.37
C GLU A 168 -15.82 3.26 -2.45
N SER A 169 -14.85 3.11 -1.54
CA SER A 169 -14.60 4.08 -0.46
C SER A 169 -13.35 4.93 -0.67
N VAL A 170 -12.51 4.60 -1.66
CA VAL A 170 -11.34 5.43 -2.02
C VAL A 170 -11.74 6.72 -2.74
N THR A 171 -10.87 7.71 -2.71
CA THR A 171 -11.10 9.02 -3.35
C THR A 171 -10.82 9.01 -4.85
N LEU A 172 -10.05 8.05 -5.34
CA LEU A 172 -9.69 7.93 -6.76
C LEU A 172 -9.54 6.47 -7.16
N THR A 173 -10.19 6.08 -8.27
CA THR A 173 -9.96 4.78 -8.90
C THR A 173 -9.25 4.99 -10.23
N LEU A 174 -8.18 4.24 -10.45
CA LEU A 174 -7.39 4.20 -11.68
C LEU A 174 -7.50 2.80 -12.30
N HIS A 175 -7.21 2.69 -13.59
CA HIS A 175 -7.20 1.41 -14.32
C HIS A 175 -5.84 1.20 -14.97
N SER A 176 -5.32 -0.04 -14.92
CA SER A 176 -4.02 -0.39 -15.49
C SER A 176 -4.10 -1.50 -16.53
#